data_7d5fdf33c5c95e9dc3241d96ce80354e
#
_entry.id   7d5fdf33c5c95e9dc3241d96ce80354e
#
_cell.length_a   1.000
_cell.length_b   1.000
_cell.length_c   1.000
_cell.angle_alpha   90.00
_cell.angle_beta   90.00
_cell.angle_gamma   90.00
#
_symmetry.space_group_name_H-M   'P 1'
#
loop_
_entity.id
_entity.type
_entity.pdbx_description
1 polymer ?
#
loop_
_entity_poly.entity_id
_entity_poly.type
_entity_poly.pdbx_seq_one_letter_code
_entity_poly.pdbx_strand_id
1 'polypeptide(L)'
;MSQLFKTAACFTDIHYGLKQNSRLHLEDCHRYVDWFIAEAKARNAETCIFLGDWHHHRASVNVATMNATIRDLKKINEAFETVYFITGNHDLYYREKRDLNSIEYARDLSNFVMVDEHFVQDDVAIIPWLVGDEHKQVAKMQVKYMFGHFELPYFKMNAMVEMPDHGGINDKMLSGPEYVFSGHFHKRQYKNNIHYIGNAFPHNYADVDDDERGAMFLTWGEEPQYVNWTECPKYRVFTLKQLLDNHQNLLDQYTYARVKLDISISYEEANFIREKFAEQYKVRELQLLPVKEEEEFEGGEISFESVDQIVIQQLETIESKTVEKEKLIDIYNSIEIE
;
A
#
# COMPACT_ATOMS: atom_id res chain seq x y z
N MET A 1 -14.33 24.13 -24.14
CA MET A 1 -14.49 22.68 -23.95
C MET A 1 -14.94 22.48 -22.53
N SER A 2 -15.87 21.58 -22.27
CA SER A 2 -16.25 21.19 -20.91
C SER A 2 -15.03 20.55 -20.22
N GLN A 3 -14.97 20.63 -18.91
CA GLN A 3 -13.91 20.04 -18.09
C GLN A 3 -14.60 19.16 -17.05
N LEU A 4 -14.11 17.94 -16.86
CA LEU A 4 -14.68 17.00 -15.88
C LEU A 4 -14.54 17.53 -14.44
N PHE A 5 -13.50 18.30 -14.17
CA PHE A 5 -13.24 18.95 -12.88
C PHE A 5 -12.50 20.27 -13.08
N LYS A 6 -12.64 21.18 -12.12
CA LYS A 6 -11.78 22.36 -12.02
C LYS A 6 -10.51 22.01 -11.23
N THR A 7 -10.68 21.45 -10.05
CA THR A 7 -9.61 20.89 -9.22
C THR A 7 -10.08 19.55 -8.68
N ALA A 8 -9.30 18.49 -8.91
CA ALA A 8 -9.53 17.16 -8.39
C ALA A 8 -8.59 16.86 -7.23
N ALA A 9 -9.12 16.24 -6.18
CA ALA A 9 -8.37 15.66 -5.08
C ALA A 9 -8.26 14.14 -5.30
N CYS A 10 -7.05 13.59 -5.33
CA CYS A 10 -6.81 12.19 -5.68
C CYS A 10 -6.03 11.47 -4.58
N PHE A 11 -6.43 10.25 -4.26
CA PHE A 11 -5.69 9.34 -3.38
C PHE A 11 -5.96 7.88 -3.76
N THR A 12 -5.19 6.95 -3.16
CA THR A 12 -5.23 5.53 -3.50
C THR A 12 -4.68 4.67 -2.37
N ASP A 13 -4.89 3.36 -2.45
CA ASP A 13 -4.18 2.34 -1.66
C ASP A 13 -4.21 2.63 -0.14
N ILE A 14 -5.41 2.87 0.40
CA ILE A 14 -5.61 3.12 1.84
C ILE A 14 -5.68 1.83 2.65
N HIS A 15 -6.09 0.71 2.02
CA HIS A 15 -6.07 -0.64 2.55
C HIS A 15 -6.73 -0.81 3.93
N TYR A 16 -8.01 -0.41 4.07
CA TYR A 16 -8.78 -0.74 5.27
C TYR A 16 -8.69 -2.23 5.61
N GLY A 17 -8.44 -2.54 6.87
CA GLY A 17 -8.31 -3.91 7.34
C GLY A 17 -6.90 -4.48 7.34
N LEU A 18 -5.90 -3.74 6.88
CA LEU A 18 -4.49 -4.13 6.97
C LEU A 18 -4.09 -4.47 8.42
N LYS A 19 -2.98 -5.19 8.61
CA LYS A 19 -2.46 -5.62 9.92
C LYS A 19 -3.51 -6.38 10.74
N GLN A 20 -4.17 -7.37 10.11
CA GLN A 20 -5.18 -8.22 10.75
C GLN A 20 -6.36 -7.40 11.34
N ASN A 21 -6.81 -6.39 10.60
CA ASN A 21 -7.87 -5.47 11.03
C ASN A 21 -7.51 -4.66 12.29
N SER A 22 -6.26 -4.27 12.43
CA SER A 22 -5.76 -3.50 13.57
C SER A 22 -6.57 -2.23 13.78
N ARG A 23 -7.00 -1.99 15.02
CA ARG A 23 -7.70 -0.76 15.40
C ARG A 23 -6.85 0.48 15.18
N LEU A 24 -5.54 0.36 15.41
CA LEU A 24 -4.60 1.46 15.19
C LEU A 24 -4.51 1.82 13.71
N HIS A 25 -4.50 0.81 12.81
CA HIS A 25 -4.53 1.07 11.37
C HIS A 25 -5.86 1.69 10.93
N LEU A 26 -7.00 1.24 11.48
CA LEU A 26 -8.30 1.86 11.20
C LEU A 26 -8.35 3.32 11.66
N GLU A 27 -7.74 3.64 12.80
CA GLU A 27 -7.61 5.01 13.30
C GLU A 27 -6.73 5.86 12.35
N ASP A 28 -5.64 5.31 11.83
CA ASP A 28 -4.83 6.00 10.82
C ASP A 28 -5.61 6.28 9.53
N CYS A 29 -6.41 5.31 9.07
CA CYS A 29 -7.29 5.52 7.92
C CYS A 29 -8.27 6.68 8.18
N HIS A 30 -8.88 6.74 9.37
CA HIS A 30 -9.78 7.83 9.73
C HIS A 30 -9.10 9.20 9.76
N ARG A 31 -7.94 9.28 10.42
CA ARG A 31 -7.15 10.51 10.50
C ARG A 31 -6.70 10.97 9.11
N TYR A 32 -6.34 10.03 8.26
CA TYR A 32 -5.99 10.32 6.88
C TYR A 32 -7.18 10.89 6.10
N VAL A 33 -8.36 10.27 6.19
CA VAL A 33 -9.56 10.76 5.50
C VAL A 33 -9.95 12.16 5.98
N ASP A 34 -9.88 12.42 7.30
CA ASP A 34 -10.16 13.73 7.86
C ASP A 34 -9.15 14.79 7.36
N TRP A 35 -7.86 14.45 7.33
CA TRP A 35 -6.82 15.29 6.76
C TRP A 35 -7.03 15.54 5.25
N PHE A 36 -7.30 14.49 4.48
CA PHE A 36 -7.52 14.59 3.03
C PHE A 36 -8.69 15.52 2.69
N ILE A 37 -9.80 15.39 3.41
CA ILE A 37 -10.97 16.27 3.24
C ILE A 37 -10.61 17.72 3.59
N ALA A 38 -9.85 17.96 4.65
CA ALA A 38 -9.42 19.30 5.04
C ALA A 38 -8.53 19.94 3.96
N GLU A 39 -7.56 19.19 3.43
CA GLU A 39 -6.68 19.63 2.35
C GLU A 39 -7.45 19.91 1.03
N ALA A 40 -8.44 19.07 0.71
CA ALA A 40 -9.31 19.27 -0.46
C ALA A 40 -10.14 20.55 -0.34
N LYS A 41 -10.76 20.78 0.82
CA LYS A 41 -11.52 22.01 1.11
C LYS A 41 -10.66 23.25 1.02
N ALA A 42 -9.43 23.22 1.54
CA ALA A 42 -8.50 24.35 1.49
C ALA A 42 -8.12 24.72 0.05
N ARG A 43 -8.24 23.79 -0.91
CA ARG A 43 -7.95 23.99 -2.34
C ARG A 43 -9.21 24.14 -3.20
N ASN A 44 -10.39 24.17 -2.59
CA ASN A 44 -11.67 24.18 -3.29
C ASN A 44 -11.78 23.04 -4.32
N ALA A 45 -11.32 21.85 -3.96
CA ALA A 45 -11.46 20.66 -4.77
C ALA A 45 -12.84 20.03 -4.53
N GLU A 46 -13.73 20.15 -5.50
CA GLU A 46 -15.12 19.66 -5.42
C GLU A 46 -15.25 18.23 -5.97
N THR A 47 -14.24 17.77 -6.70
CA THR A 47 -14.17 16.42 -7.28
C THR A 47 -13.12 15.59 -6.55
N CYS A 48 -13.49 14.36 -6.12
CA CYS A 48 -12.57 13.36 -5.63
C CYS A 48 -12.40 12.26 -6.67
N ILE A 49 -11.16 11.78 -6.88
CA ILE A 49 -10.88 10.61 -7.71
C ILE A 49 -10.08 9.61 -6.87
N PHE A 50 -10.72 8.50 -6.50
CA PHE A 50 -10.08 7.41 -5.78
C PHE A 50 -9.59 6.34 -6.74
N LEU A 51 -8.29 5.97 -6.63
CA LEU A 51 -7.61 5.15 -7.62
C LEU A 51 -7.43 3.68 -7.19
N GLY A 52 -8.33 3.15 -6.36
CA GLY A 52 -8.40 1.72 -6.03
C GLY A 52 -7.68 1.32 -4.74
N ASP A 53 -7.89 0.05 -4.37
CA ASP A 53 -7.39 -0.59 -3.16
C ASP A 53 -7.89 0.08 -1.86
N TRP A 54 -9.21 0.15 -1.74
CA TRP A 54 -9.86 0.61 -0.52
C TRP A 54 -9.73 -0.41 0.61
N HIS A 55 -10.07 -1.68 0.35
CA HIS A 55 -9.89 -2.76 1.30
C HIS A 55 -8.57 -3.52 1.07
N HIS A 56 -8.06 -4.14 2.14
CA HIS A 56 -6.88 -4.99 2.04
C HIS A 56 -7.20 -6.45 1.74
N HIS A 57 -8.27 -6.97 2.35
CA HIS A 57 -8.64 -8.37 2.23
C HIS A 57 -9.75 -8.59 1.20
N ARG A 58 -9.50 -9.46 0.22
CA ARG A 58 -10.43 -9.79 -0.87
C ARG A 58 -11.61 -10.66 -0.43
N ALA A 59 -11.33 -11.69 0.38
CA ALA A 59 -12.28 -12.75 0.67
C ALA A 59 -13.29 -12.41 1.75
N SER A 60 -12.97 -11.45 2.64
CA SER A 60 -13.85 -11.11 3.76
C SER A 60 -13.53 -9.72 4.31
N VAL A 61 -14.55 -9.00 4.77
CA VAL A 61 -14.38 -7.73 5.46
C VAL A 61 -14.80 -7.89 6.92
N ASN A 62 -13.90 -7.60 7.84
CA ASN A 62 -14.18 -7.64 9.27
C ASN A 62 -15.24 -6.59 9.65
N VAL A 63 -16.09 -6.89 10.62
CA VAL A 63 -17.21 -6.00 11.04
C VAL A 63 -16.70 -4.63 11.49
N ALA A 64 -15.58 -4.55 12.23
CA ALA A 64 -15.02 -3.26 12.67
C ALA A 64 -14.50 -2.48 11.46
N THR A 65 -13.84 -3.14 10.53
CA THR A 65 -13.37 -2.56 9.26
C THR A 65 -14.53 -2.05 8.42
N MET A 66 -15.62 -2.83 8.27
CA MET A 66 -16.81 -2.41 7.54
C MET A 66 -17.44 -1.15 8.15
N ASN A 67 -17.59 -1.10 9.49
CA ASN A 67 -18.13 0.09 10.16
C ASN A 67 -17.23 1.32 9.94
N ALA A 68 -15.92 1.16 10.04
CA ALA A 68 -14.94 2.21 9.78
C ALA A 68 -15.07 2.73 8.35
N THR A 69 -15.08 1.83 7.38
CA THR A 69 -15.22 2.12 5.95
C THR A 69 -16.50 2.91 5.64
N ILE A 70 -17.67 2.42 6.09
CA ILE A 70 -18.95 3.08 5.83
C ILE A 70 -18.97 4.50 6.39
N ARG A 71 -18.41 4.71 7.59
CA ARG A 71 -18.30 6.02 8.21
C ARG A 71 -17.48 6.98 7.34
N ASP A 72 -16.34 6.55 6.86
CA ASP A 72 -15.42 7.41 6.12
C ASP A 72 -15.87 7.65 4.67
N LEU A 73 -16.48 6.66 4.02
CA LEU A 73 -17.13 6.87 2.72
C LEU A 73 -18.27 7.90 2.80
N LYS A 74 -19.05 7.90 3.89
CA LYS A 74 -20.07 8.93 4.13
C LYS A 74 -19.46 10.32 4.29
N LYS A 75 -18.34 10.45 5.02
CA LYS A 75 -17.62 11.73 5.13
C LYS A 75 -17.14 12.24 3.77
N ILE A 76 -16.59 11.34 2.93
CA ILE A 76 -16.16 11.69 1.58
C ILE A 76 -17.37 12.09 0.73
N ASN A 77 -18.49 11.36 0.80
CA ASN A 77 -19.72 11.71 0.10
C ASN A 77 -20.25 13.10 0.48
N GLU A 78 -20.15 13.48 1.75
CA GLU A 78 -20.58 14.79 2.24
C GLU A 78 -19.59 15.92 1.86
N ALA A 79 -18.33 15.58 1.60
CA ALA A 79 -17.27 16.56 1.37
C ALA A 79 -17.11 16.96 -0.11
N PHE A 80 -17.48 16.10 -1.04
CA PHE A 80 -17.29 16.30 -2.47
C PHE A 80 -18.61 16.28 -3.24
N GLU A 81 -18.71 17.08 -4.28
CA GLU A 81 -19.86 17.09 -5.19
C GLU A 81 -19.90 15.84 -6.08
N THR A 82 -18.73 15.33 -6.48
CA THR A 82 -18.58 14.11 -7.26
C THR A 82 -17.38 13.32 -6.79
N VAL A 83 -17.58 12.02 -6.58
CA VAL A 83 -16.54 11.06 -6.21
C VAL A 83 -16.46 9.98 -7.28
N TYR A 84 -15.45 10.02 -8.13
CA TYR A 84 -15.15 8.90 -9.03
C TYR A 84 -14.39 7.85 -8.24
N PHE A 85 -14.90 6.63 -8.23
CA PHE A 85 -14.38 5.55 -7.41
C PHE A 85 -14.12 4.31 -8.26
N ILE A 86 -12.88 3.85 -8.31
CA ILE A 86 -12.50 2.63 -9.02
C ILE A 86 -12.07 1.54 -8.05
N THR A 87 -12.22 0.29 -8.50
CA THR A 87 -11.64 -0.87 -7.80
C THR A 87 -10.18 -1.03 -8.16
N GLY A 88 -9.35 -1.32 -7.14
CA GLY A 88 -8.04 -1.91 -7.30
C GLY A 88 -8.12 -3.44 -7.24
N ASN A 89 -6.97 -4.11 -7.33
CA ASN A 89 -6.92 -5.57 -7.30
C ASN A 89 -7.26 -6.17 -5.93
N HIS A 90 -7.09 -5.41 -4.83
CA HIS A 90 -7.46 -5.84 -3.48
C HIS A 90 -8.96 -5.72 -3.20
N ASP A 91 -9.68 -4.89 -3.94
CA ASP A 91 -11.12 -4.75 -3.79
C ASP A 91 -11.90 -5.89 -4.44
N LEU A 92 -11.30 -6.62 -5.38
CA LEU A 92 -11.92 -7.69 -6.15
C LEU A 92 -11.77 -9.03 -5.45
N TYR A 93 -12.85 -9.82 -5.36
CA TYR A 93 -12.79 -11.18 -4.85
C TYR A 93 -11.91 -12.06 -5.74
N TYR A 94 -12.16 -12.04 -7.06
CA TYR A 94 -11.30 -12.65 -8.07
C TYR A 94 -10.47 -11.59 -8.77
N ARG A 95 -9.15 -11.73 -8.82
CA ARG A 95 -8.27 -10.76 -9.46
C ARG A 95 -8.58 -10.52 -10.95
N GLU A 96 -9.15 -11.53 -11.59
CA GLU A 96 -9.44 -11.55 -13.03
C GLU A 96 -10.88 -11.16 -13.38
N LYS A 97 -11.72 -10.79 -12.38
CA LYS A 97 -13.13 -10.43 -12.59
C LYS A 97 -13.57 -9.33 -11.64
N ARG A 98 -14.44 -8.43 -12.11
CA ARG A 98 -14.98 -7.34 -11.30
C ARG A 98 -16.43 -7.53 -10.82
N ASP A 99 -17.05 -8.67 -11.15
CA ASP A 99 -18.44 -8.98 -10.81
C ASP A 99 -18.71 -9.12 -9.30
N LEU A 100 -17.67 -9.35 -8.52
CA LEU A 100 -17.77 -9.44 -7.07
C LEU A 100 -16.62 -8.63 -6.43
N ASN A 101 -16.99 -7.55 -5.73
CA ASN A 101 -16.05 -6.66 -5.08
C ASN A 101 -16.47 -6.29 -3.66
N SER A 102 -15.53 -5.86 -2.83
CA SER A 102 -15.74 -5.57 -1.42
C SER A 102 -16.36 -4.20 -1.13
N ILE A 103 -16.54 -3.36 -2.16
CA ILE A 103 -16.98 -1.96 -2.03
C ILE A 103 -18.29 -1.65 -2.76
N GLU A 104 -19.04 -2.67 -3.19
CA GLU A 104 -20.29 -2.51 -3.95
C GLU A 104 -21.31 -1.58 -3.24
N TYR A 105 -21.36 -1.61 -1.92
CA TYR A 105 -22.23 -0.74 -1.13
C TYR A 105 -21.93 0.76 -1.23
N ALA A 106 -20.76 1.16 -1.74
CA ALA A 106 -20.45 2.57 -2.02
C ALA A 106 -21.32 3.14 -3.16
N ARG A 107 -21.90 2.28 -3.99
CA ARG A 107 -22.81 2.66 -5.09
C ARG A 107 -24.08 3.35 -4.59
N ASP A 108 -24.50 3.09 -3.37
CA ASP A 108 -25.70 3.70 -2.75
C ASP A 108 -25.45 5.14 -2.25
N LEU A 109 -24.20 5.62 -2.30
CA LEU A 109 -23.87 6.99 -1.90
C LEU A 109 -24.15 7.96 -3.05
N SER A 110 -24.86 9.06 -2.74
CA SER A 110 -25.45 9.95 -3.75
C SER A 110 -24.45 10.64 -4.70
N ASN A 111 -23.24 10.90 -4.20
CA ASN A 111 -22.20 11.63 -4.95
C ASN A 111 -21.14 10.71 -5.55
N PHE A 112 -21.28 9.38 -5.36
CA PHE A 112 -20.34 8.39 -5.88
C PHE A 112 -20.71 7.94 -7.30
N VAL A 113 -19.73 7.97 -8.15
CA VAL A 113 -19.74 7.37 -9.49
C VAL A 113 -18.81 6.16 -9.46
N MET A 114 -19.39 4.96 -9.25
CA MET A 114 -18.64 3.71 -9.33
C MET A 114 -18.31 3.40 -10.76
N VAL A 115 -17.03 3.33 -11.10
CA VAL A 115 -16.57 3.04 -12.46
C VAL A 115 -16.26 1.56 -12.58
N ASP A 116 -17.19 0.83 -13.20
CA ASP A 116 -17.12 -0.64 -13.32
C ASP A 116 -16.21 -1.13 -14.44
N GLU A 117 -16.16 -0.36 -15.55
CA GLU A 117 -15.31 -0.66 -16.69
C GLU A 117 -14.36 0.53 -16.92
N HIS A 118 -14.53 1.24 -18.01
CA HIS A 118 -13.84 2.49 -18.26
C HIS A 118 -14.84 3.63 -18.42
N PHE A 119 -14.55 4.77 -17.84
CA PHE A 119 -15.30 6.00 -17.98
C PHE A 119 -14.46 6.98 -18.78
N VAL A 120 -15.02 7.54 -19.87
CA VAL A 120 -14.34 8.53 -20.70
C VAL A 120 -15.28 9.70 -20.95
N GLN A 121 -14.91 10.85 -20.44
CA GLN A 121 -15.67 12.11 -20.63
C GLN A 121 -14.73 13.31 -20.51
N ASP A 122 -15.01 14.38 -21.29
CA ASP A 122 -14.34 15.68 -21.17
C ASP A 122 -12.81 15.58 -21.14
N ASP A 123 -12.24 14.78 -22.04
CA ASP A 123 -10.79 14.55 -22.18
C ASP A 123 -10.12 13.88 -20.97
N VAL A 124 -10.91 13.15 -20.18
CA VAL A 124 -10.47 12.35 -19.03
C VAL A 124 -10.91 10.91 -19.20
N ALA A 125 -10.01 9.97 -18.90
CA ALA A 125 -10.32 8.54 -18.74
C ALA A 125 -10.10 8.11 -17.28
N ILE A 126 -11.06 7.37 -16.72
CA ILE A 126 -10.97 6.77 -15.37
C ILE A 126 -11.18 5.27 -15.52
N ILE A 127 -10.22 4.46 -15.05
CA ILE A 127 -10.07 3.06 -15.44
C ILE A 127 -9.79 2.23 -14.18
N PRO A 128 -10.68 1.27 -13.82
CA PRO A 128 -10.44 0.37 -12.70
C PRO A 128 -9.32 -0.63 -13.01
N TRP A 129 -9.01 -1.49 -12.04
CA TRP A 129 -8.11 -2.62 -12.26
C TRP A 129 -8.50 -3.39 -13.53
N LEU A 130 -7.54 -3.55 -14.43
CA LEU A 130 -7.77 -4.18 -15.74
C LEU A 130 -7.96 -5.68 -15.62
N VAL A 131 -8.95 -6.20 -16.32
CA VAL A 131 -9.21 -7.64 -16.42
C VAL A 131 -9.18 -8.10 -17.88
N GLY A 132 -8.67 -9.30 -18.11
CA GLY A 132 -8.60 -9.86 -19.47
C GLY A 132 -7.85 -8.96 -20.46
N ASP A 133 -8.50 -8.70 -21.60
CA ASP A 133 -7.90 -7.98 -22.75
C ASP A 133 -8.17 -6.46 -22.76
N GLU A 134 -8.67 -5.88 -21.68
CA GLU A 134 -9.06 -4.47 -21.59
C GLU A 134 -7.89 -3.51 -21.85
N HIS A 135 -6.66 -3.92 -21.52
CA HIS A 135 -5.46 -3.16 -21.81
C HIS A 135 -5.34 -2.77 -23.30
N LYS A 136 -5.89 -3.58 -24.21
CA LYS A 136 -5.89 -3.30 -25.66
C LYS A 136 -6.80 -2.12 -26.04
N GLN A 137 -7.84 -1.86 -25.25
CA GLN A 137 -8.73 -0.71 -25.44
C GLN A 137 -8.10 0.54 -24.83
N VAL A 138 -7.58 0.42 -23.60
CA VAL A 138 -6.92 1.51 -22.88
C VAL A 138 -5.74 2.07 -23.67
N ALA A 139 -4.93 1.20 -24.30
CA ALA A 139 -3.80 1.60 -25.13
C ALA A 139 -4.17 2.47 -26.37
N LYS A 140 -5.46 2.55 -26.72
CA LYS A 140 -5.94 3.36 -27.86
C LYS A 140 -6.54 4.69 -27.44
N MET A 141 -6.71 4.93 -26.15
CA MET A 141 -7.34 6.14 -25.63
C MET A 141 -6.43 7.34 -25.82
N GLN A 142 -7.01 8.40 -26.38
CA GLN A 142 -6.35 9.69 -26.55
C GLN A 142 -7.12 10.69 -25.69
N VAL A 143 -6.60 10.95 -24.51
CA VAL A 143 -7.20 11.85 -23.52
C VAL A 143 -6.11 12.70 -22.89
N LYS A 144 -6.48 13.83 -22.30
CA LYS A 144 -5.52 14.66 -21.57
C LYS A 144 -5.08 13.98 -20.28
N TYR A 145 -6.01 13.50 -19.48
CA TYR A 145 -5.77 12.86 -18.20
C TYR A 145 -6.30 11.44 -18.18
N MET A 146 -5.49 10.51 -17.72
CA MET A 146 -5.90 9.13 -17.44
C MET A 146 -5.64 8.81 -15.98
N PHE A 147 -6.66 8.33 -15.29
CA PHE A 147 -6.59 7.86 -13.90
C PHE A 147 -6.85 6.37 -13.87
N GLY A 148 -6.04 5.61 -13.12
CA GLY A 148 -6.26 4.17 -13.09
C GLY A 148 -5.56 3.46 -11.93
N HIS A 149 -5.66 2.12 -11.95
CA HIS A 149 -4.99 1.23 -11.02
C HIS A 149 -4.22 0.19 -11.84
N PHE A 150 -3.00 0.55 -12.25
CA PHE A 150 -2.23 -0.21 -13.25
C PHE A 150 -1.03 -0.92 -12.63
N GLU A 151 -0.76 -2.15 -13.09
CA GLU A 151 0.46 -2.91 -12.81
C GLU A 151 1.38 -2.80 -14.02
N LEU A 152 2.28 -1.82 -14.01
CA LEU A 152 3.19 -1.58 -15.14
C LEU A 152 4.59 -2.13 -14.85
N PRO A 153 5.23 -2.80 -15.83
CA PRO A 153 6.60 -3.26 -15.67
C PRO A 153 7.60 -2.11 -15.53
N TYR A 154 8.74 -2.42 -14.90
CA TYR A 154 9.87 -1.50 -14.74
C TYR A 154 9.59 -0.28 -13.85
N PHE A 155 8.57 -0.37 -13.01
CA PHE A 155 8.33 0.52 -11.88
C PHE A 155 8.62 -0.20 -10.56
N LYS A 156 9.00 0.55 -9.53
CA LYS A 156 9.31 0.00 -8.22
C LYS A 156 8.03 -0.38 -7.47
N MET A 157 7.90 -1.65 -7.12
CA MET A 157 6.82 -2.12 -6.24
C MET A 157 7.04 -1.59 -4.81
N ASN A 158 8.31 -1.58 -4.37
CA ASN A 158 8.79 -1.05 -3.10
C ASN A 158 10.24 -0.56 -3.26
N ALA A 159 10.92 -0.26 -2.15
CA ALA A 159 12.30 0.26 -2.20
C ALA A 159 13.30 -0.68 -2.89
N MET A 160 13.04 -1.99 -2.95
CA MET A 160 14.01 -3.02 -3.37
C MET A 160 13.61 -3.77 -4.63
N VAL A 161 12.32 -3.85 -4.97
CA VAL A 161 11.80 -4.74 -6.03
C VAL A 161 11.17 -3.91 -7.14
N GLU A 162 11.60 -4.18 -8.37
CA GLU A 162 11.03 -3.63 -9.60
C GLU A 162 10.09 -4.66 -10.23
N MET A 163 8.95 -4.20 -10.75
CA MET A 163 7.96 -5.07 -11.40
C MET A 163 8.52 -5.65 -12.69
N PRO A 164 8.59 -6.98 -12.85
CA PRO A 164 8.99 -7.60 -14.09
C PRO A 164 7.93 -7.43 -15.18
N ASP A 165 8.31 -7.59 -16.45
CA ASP A 165 7.38 -7.59 -17.57
C ASP A 165 6.70 -8.96 -17.72
N HIS A 166 5.39 -9.00 -17.49
CA HIS A 166 4.56 -10.20 -17.66
C HIS A 166 3.77 -10.22 -18.99
N GLY A 167 4.08 -9.30 -19.93
CA GLY A 167 3.45 -9.25 -21.26
C GLY A 167 2.06 -8.62 -21.30
N GLY A 168 1.65 -7.92 -20.22
CA GLY A 168 0.40 -7.17 -20.16
C GLY A 168 0.53 -5.73 -20.67
N ILE A 169 -0.15 -4.81 -19.97
CA ILE A 169 -0.01 -3.36 -20.22
C ILE A 169 1.40 -2.89 -19.88
N ASN A 170 1.91 -1.92 -20.63
CA ASN A 170 3.23 -1.32 -20.39
C ASN A 170 3.21 0.21 -20.63
N ASP A 171 4.29 0.88 -20.28
CA ASP A 171 4.43 2.33 -20.35
C ASP A 171 4.27 2.89 -21.78
N LYS A 172 4.73 2.15 -22.79
CA LYS A 172 4.60 2.56 -24.20
C LYS A 172 3.15 2.59 -24.67
N MET A 173 2.32 1.69 -24.17
CA MET A 173 0.90 1.64 -24.47
C MET A 173 0.15 2.85 -23.89
N LEU A 174 0.69 3.49 -22.85
CA LEU A 174 0.12 4.65 -22.19
C LEU A 174 0.79 5.98 -22.57
N SER A 175 1.43 6.05 -23.73
CA SER A 175 2.10 7.26 -24.22
C SER A 175 1.14 8.30 -24.83
N GLY A 176 -0.13 7.97 -25.03
CA GLY A 176 -1.12 8.88 -25.65
C GLY A 176 -1.59 10.01 -24.73
N PRO A 177 -1.97 9.76 -23.48
CA PRO A 177 -2.37 10.79 -22.53
C PRO A 177 -1.25 11.77 -22.19
N GLU A 178 -1.60 13.03 -21.87
CA GLU A 178 -0.64 14.02 -21.34
C GLU A 178 -0.13 13.58 -19.96
N TYR A 179 -1.04 13.09 -19.10
CA TYR A 179 -0.72 12.51 -17.78
C TYR A 179 -1.48 11.21 -17.56
N VAL A 180 -0.79 10.24 -16.99
CA VAL A 180 -1.37 9.00 -16.44
C VAL A 180 -1.09 8.97 -14.95
N PHE A 181 -2.13 8.95 -14.12
CA PHE A 181 -2.04 8.82 -12.68
C PHE A 181 -2.51 7.43 -12.24
N SER A 182 -1.72 6.74 -11.45
CA SER A 182 -2.02 5.36 -11.05
C SER A 182 -1.86 5.13 -9.55
N GLY A 183 -2.74 4.29 -8.99
CA GLY A 183 -2.52 3.54 -7.75
C GLY A 183 -1.73 2.26 -8.00
N HIS A 184 -1.81 1.30 -7.09
CA HIS A 184 -1.21 -0.02 -7.07
C HIS A 184 0.21 -0.05 -6.48
N PHE A 185 1.17 0.70 -7.00
CA PHE A 185 2.50 0.75 -6.41
C PHE A 185 2.56 1.82 -5.33
N HIS A 186 2.87 1.38 -4.11
CA HIS A 186 2.81 2.23 -2.93
C HIS A 186 3.86 3.34 -2.94
N LYS A 187 5.01 3.12 -3.60
CA LYS A 187 6.05 4.14 -3.73
C LYS A 187 5.62 5.22 -4.72
N ARG A 188 5.61 6.49 -4.27
CA ARG A 188 5.45 7.62 -5.19
C ARG A 188 6.63 7.66 -6.16
N GLN A 189 6.35 7.62 -7.45
CA GLN A 189 7.34 7.61 -8.51
C GLN A 189 6.73 8.05 -9.83
N TYR A 190 7.56 8.55 -10.72
CA TYR A 190 7.12 8.95 -12.06
C TYR A 190 8.17 8.62 -13.10
N LYS A 191 7.69 8.32 -14.31
CA LYS A 191 8.51 8.06 -15.49
C LYS A 191 7.73 8.50 -16.72
N ASN A 192 8.30 9.43 -17.50
CA ASN A 192 7.62 10.08 -18.62
C ASN A 192 6.32 10.76 -18.16
N ASN A 193 5.19 10.45 -18.79
CA ASN A 193 3.85 10.94 -18.44
C ASN A 193 3.14 10.12 -17.38
N ILE A 194 3.76 9.08 -16.82
CA ILE A 194 3.16 8.14 -15.87
C ILE A 194 3.60 8.47 -14.45
N HIS A 195 2.62 8.68 -13.58
CA HIS A 195 2.79 9.03 -12.17
C HIS A 195 2.06 8.01 -11.28
N TYR A 196 2.80 7.22 -10.53
CA TYR A 196 2.26 6.51 -9.37
C TYR A 196 2.18 7.49 -8.21
N ILE A 197 0.97 7.80 -7.76
CA ILE A 197 0.78 8.86 -6.75
C ILE A 197 1.21 8.43 -5.33
N GLY A 198 1.43 7.11 -5.14
CA GLY A 198 1.79 6.49 -3.87
C GLY A 198 0.58 6.24 -2.98
N ASN A 199 0.69 5.27 -2.07
CA ASN A 199 -0.37 4.96 -1.13
C ASN A 199 -0.69 6.14 -0.19
N ALA A 200 -1.83 6.07 0.50
CA ALA A 200 -2.30 7.10 1.41
C ALA A 200 -1.27 7.47 2.50
N PHE A 201 -0.62 6.47 3.07
CA PHE A 201 0.43 6.61 4.09
C PHE A 201 1.27 5.32 4.18
N PRO A 202 2.48 5.33 4.77
CA PRO A 202 3.31 4.15 4.91
C PRO A 202 2.61 3.01 5.66
N HIS A 203 2.65 1.80 5.13
CA HIS A 203 1.91 0.66 5.65
C HIS A 203 2.76 -0.31 6.48
N ASN A 204 4.00 -0.49 6.13
CA ASN A 204 4.90 -1.46 6.76
C ASN A 204 6.38 -1.12 6.49
N TYR A 205 7.28 -2.03 6.90
CA TYR A 205 8.72 -1.84 6.74
C TYR A 205 9.24 -1.91 5.28
N ALA A 206 8.40 -2.21 4.29
CA ALA A 206 8.75 -1.98 2.89
C ALA A 206 8.76 -0.49 2.51
N ASP A 207 8.12 0.36 3.33
CA ASP A 207 8.08 1.82 3.21
C ASP A 207 9.07 2.51 4.18
N VAL A 208 10.13 1.82 4.59
CA VAL A 208 11.13 2.37 5.52
C VAL A 208 11.75 3.65 4.96
N ASP A 209 11.80 4.71 5.80
CA ASP A 209 12.33 6.02 5.46
C ASP A 209 11.71 6.68 4.20
N ASP A 210 10.52 6.24 3.80
CA ASP A 210 9.78 6.75 2.66
C ASP A 210 8.42 7.31 3.12
N ASP A 211 8.44 8.52 3.70
CA ASP A 211 7.26 9.20 4.25
C ASP A 211 6.59 10.14 3.24
N GLU A 212 7.05 10.17 2.00
CA GLU A 212 6.44 11.00 0.95
C GLU A 212 5.12 10.41 0.47
N ARG A 213 4.14 10.36 1.36
CA ARG A 213 2.80 9.81 1.16
C ARG A 213 1.75 10.85 1.50
N GLY A 214 0.57 10.70 0.93
CA GLY A 214 -0.55 11.62 1.16
C GLY A 214 -1.49 11.67 -0.03
N ALA A 215 -1.68 12.83 -0.64
CA ALA A 215 -2.64 13.04 -1.72
C ALA A 215 -2.03 13.82 -2.88
N MET A 216 -2.68 13.72 -4.03
CA MET A 216 -2.40 14.53 -5.21
C MET A 216 -3.59 15.46 -5.48
N PHE A 217 -3.30 16.71 -5.80
CA PHE A 217 -4.28 17.70 -6.24
C PHE A 217 -3.95 18.15 -7.65
N LEU A 218 -4.94 18.13 -8.52
CA LEU A 218 -4.78 18.48 -9.93
C LEU A 218 -5.78 19.57 -10.32
N THR A 219 -5.30 20.77 -10.57
CA THR A 219 -6.08 21.82 -11.24
C THR A 219 -5.98 21.63 -12.74
N TRP A 220 -7.09 21.78 -13.45
CA TRP A 220 -7.12 21.55 -14.88
C TRP A 220 -6.12 22.41 -15.63
N GLY A 221 -5.21 21.78 -16.36
CA GLY A 221 -4.19 22.45 -17.16
C GLY A 221 -2.93 22.88 -16.38
N GLU A 222 -2.86 22.54 -15.10
CA GLU A 222 -1.69 22.79 -14.26
C GLU A 222 -0.93 21.51 -13.93
N GLU A 223 0.28 21.65 -13.44
CA GLU A 223 1.09 20.54 -12.92
C GLU A 223 0.47 19.91 -11.68
N PRO A 224 0.55 18.58 -11.49
CA PRO A 224 0.03 17.92 -10.31
C PRO A 224 0.78 18.35 -9.05
N GLN A 225 0.04 18.65 -7.98
CA GLN A 225 0.58 19.02 -6.68
C GLN A 225 0.48 17.83 -5.72
N TYR A 226 1.61 17.39 -5.19
CA TYR A 226 1.65 16.33 -4.17
C TYR A 226 1.76 16.94 -2.79
N VAL A 227 0.87 16.52 -1.89
CA VAL A 227 0.82 16.99 -0.50
C VAL A 227 1.04 15.81 0.42
N ASN A 228 2.07 15.88 1.25
CA ASN A 228 2.42 14.80 2.17
C ASN A 228 1.66 14.94 3.49
N TRP A 229 1.14 13.83 3.99
CA TRP A 229 0.56 13.76 5.32
C TRP A 229 1.63 13.51 6.38
N THR A 230 2.07 14.57 7.04
CA THR A 230 3.22 14.53 7.97
C THR A 230 2.96 13.79 9.29
N GLU A 231 1.68 13.66 9.70
CA GLU A 231 1.27 12.91 10.90
C GLU A 231 0.99 11.43 10.61
N CYS A 232 1.57 10.89 9.56
CA CYS A 232 1.41 9.51 9.14
C CYS A 232 2.23 8.53 10.01
N PRO A 233 1.90 7.23 9.98
CA PRO A 233 2.79 6.18 10.48
C PRO A 233 4.17 6.27 9.82
N LYS A 234 5.25 6.13 10.62
CA LYS A 234 6.63 6.20 10.15
C LYS A 234 7.35 4.90 10.46
N TYR A 235 8.00 4.31 9.48
CA TYR A 235 8.81 3.10 9.64
C TYR A 235 10.28 3.45 9.58
N ARG A 236 11.04 3.06 10.61
CA ARG A 236 12.45 3.41 10.78
C ARG A 236 13.29 2.19 11.09
N VAL A 237 14.48 2.13 10.51
CA VAL A 237 15.50 1.13 10.84
C VAL A 237 16.82 1.86 11.09
N PHE A 238 17.32 1.77 12.29
CA PHE A 238 18.59 2.39 12.69
C PHE A 238 19.33 1.54 13.71
N THR A 239 20.56 1.91 14.02
CA THR A 239 21.37 1.22 15.02
C THR A 239 21.08 1.74 16.43
N LEU A 240 21.45 0.96 17.45
CA LEU A 240 21.31 1.41 18.84
C LEU A 240 22.15 2.67 19.11
N LYS A 241 23.34 2.74 18.53
CA LYS A 241 24.18 3.93 18.62
C LYS A 241 23.49 5.17 18.05
N GLN A 242 22.93 5.06 16.84
CA GLN A 242 22.18 6.15 16.22
C GLN A 242 20.99 6.57 17.10
N LEU A 243 20.27 5.61 17.68
CA LEU A 243 19.17 5.90 18.61
C LEU A 243 19.65 6.69 19.82
N LEU A 244 20.70 6.24 20.50
CA LEU A 244 21.22 6.91 21.69
C LEU A 244 21.72 8.32 21.39
N ASP A 245 22.35 8.55 20.23
CA ASP A 245 22.90 9.82 19.84
C ASP A 245 21.82 10.83 19.37
N ASN A 246 20.71 10.37 18.80
CA ASN A 246 19.75 11.26 18.11
C ASN A 246 18.26 10.88 18.30
N HIS A 247 17.90 10.23 19.38
CA HIS A 247 16.53 9.75 19.63
C HIS A 247 15.44 10.81 19.47
N GLN A 248 15.75 12.09 19.80
CA GLN A 248 14.79 13.20 19.73
C GLN A 248 14.29 13.49 18.30
N ASN A 249 15.12 13.20 17.29
CA ASN A 249 14.77 13.39 15.88
C ASN A 249 14.30 12.09 15.20
N LEU A 250 14.56 10.95 15.80
CA LEU A 250 14.25 9.62 15.25
C LEU A 250 12.90 9.08 15.71
N LEU A 251 12.44 9.48 16.90
CA LEU A 251 11.26 8.91 17.54
C LEU A 251 10.17 9.96 17.77
N ASP A 252 8.95 9.59 17.40
CA ASP A 252 7.73 10.30 17.75
C ASP A 252 6.56 9.31 17.96
N GLN A 253 5.38 9.81 18.28
CA GLN A 253 4.18 9.00 18.55
C GLN A 253 3.65 8.23 17.31
N TYR A 254 4.18 8.45 16.13
CA TYR A 254 3.80 7.77 14.89
C TYR A 254 4.80 6.70 14.47
N THR A 255 5.93 6.57 15.19
CA THR A 255 7.07 5.76 14.81
C THR A 255 6.91 4.28 15.14
N TYR A 256 7.16 3.43 14.14
CA TYR A 256 7.49 2.01 14.26
C TYR A 256 8.99 1.87 14.02
N ALA A 257 9.75 1.46 15.03
CA ALA A 257 11.20 1.40 14.98
C ALA A 257 11.75 -0.02 15.14
N ARG A 258 12.69 -0.37 14.26
CA ARG A 258 13.59 -1.52 14.39
C ARG A 258 15.00 -1.04 14.66
N VAL A 259 15.55 -1.43 15.80
CA VAL A 259 16.86 -0.99 16.27
C VAL A 259 17.82 -2.17 16.24
N LYS A 260 18.82 -2.09 15.38
CA LYS A 260 19.91 -3.08 15.32
C LYS A 260 20.88 -2.85 16.48
N LEU A 261 21.19 -3.89 17.26
CA LEU A 261 22.12 -3.83 18.38
C LEU A 261 23.57 -3.88 17.88
N ASP A 262 24.13 -2.74 17.49
CA ASP A 262 25.50 -2.60 17.00
C ASP A 262 26.55 -2.40 18.11
N ILE A 263 26.11 -2.42 19.37
CA ILE A 263 26.94 -2.40 20.56
C ILE A 263 26.52 -3.53 21.50
N SER A 264 27.49 -4.07 22.26
CA SER A 264 27.22 -5.11 23.25
C SER A 264 26.49 -4.50 24.43
N ILE A 265 25.29 -4.99 24.72
CA ILE A 265 24.50 -4.63 25.90
C ILE A 265 23.88 -5.88 26.53
N SER A 266 23.60 -5.84 27.83
CA SER A 266 22.86 -6.89 28.48
C SER A 266 21.37 -6.89 28.13
N TYR A 267 20.70 -8.00 28.41
CA TYR A 267 19.24 -8.09 28.20
C TYR A 267 18.47 -7.07 29.06
N GLU A 268 18.92 -6.84 30.28
CA GLU A 268 18.31 -5.86 31.18
C GLU A 268 18.46 -4.44 30.67
N GLU A 269 19.64 -4.07 30.17
CA GLU A 269 19.89 -2.76 29.56
C GLU A 269 19.05 -2.57 28.29
N ALA A 270 18.97 -3.59 27.44
CA ALA A 270 18.15 -3.55 26.22
C ALA A 270 16.66 -3.32 26.55
N ASN A 271 16.11 -4.05 27.53
CA ASN A 271 14.72 -3.86 27.96
C ASN A 271 14.51 -2.48 28.59
N PHE A 272 15.42 -2.00 29.43
CA PHE A 272 15.34 -0.67 30.01
C PHE A 272 15.31 0.43 28.93
N ILE A 273 16.19 0.37 27.94
CA ILE A 273 16.23 1.30 26.81
C ILE A 273 14.91 1.28 26.06
N ARG A 274 14.42 0.08 25.70
CA ARG A 274 13.16 -0.09 24.99
C ARG A 274 11.99 0.54 25.74
N GLU A 275 11.84 0.20 27.02
CA GLU A 275 10.74 0.71 27.85
C GLU A 275 10.83 2.22 28.04
N LYS A 276 12.02 2.72 28.30
CA LYS A 276 12.25 4.16 28.51
C LYS A 276 11.90 5.00 27.29
N PHE A 277 12.36 4.60 26.11
CA PHE A 277 12.05 5.33 24.88
C PHE A 277 10.60 5.14 24.44
N ALA A 278 10.03 3.93 24.61
CA ALA A 278 8.64 3.69 24.31
C ALA A 278 7.71 4.59 25.15
N GLU A 279 7.98 4.72 26.45
CA GLU A 279 7.23 5.60 27.35
C GLU A 279 7.42 7.09 27.01
N GLN A 280 8.67 7.53 26.81
CA GLN A 280 9.01 8.92 26.60
C GLN A 280 8.44 9.48 25.31
N TYR A 281 8.51 8.73 24.20
CA TYR A 281 8.09 9.16 22.86
C TYR A 281 6.73 8.63 22.46
N LYS A 282 6.14 7.72 23.28
CA LYS A 282 4.87 7.05 22.98
C LYS A 282 4.88 6.38 21.60
N VAL A 283 6.05 5.86 21.21
CA VAL A 283 6.21 5.19 19.92
C VAL A 283 5.24 4.02 19.78
N ARG A 284 4.80 3.75 18.57
CA ARG A 284 3.88 2.65 18.28
C ARG A 284 4.49 1.28 18.49
N GLU A 285 5.76 1.17 18.14
CA GLU A 285 6.56 -0.06 18.30
C GLU A 285 8.04 0.29 18.38
N LEU A 286 8.77 -0.40 19.24
CA LEU A 286 10.23 -0.34 19.31
C LEU A 286 10.76 -1.76 19.50
N GLN A 287 11.27 -2.35 18.42
CA GLN A 287 11.88 -3.68 18.40
C GLN A 287 13.40 -3.56 18.44
N LEU A 288 14.03 -4.26 19.36
CA LEU A 288 15.49 -4.41 19.39
C LEU A 288 15.85 -5.71 18.66
N LEU A 289 16.65 -5.60 17.62
CA LEU A 289 17.09 -6.73 16.80
C LEU A 289 18.55 -7.02 17.09
N PRO A 290 18.91 -8.24 17.57
CA PRO A 290 20.31 -8.61 17.66
C PRO A 290 20.96 -8.53 16.28
N VAL A 291 22.19 -8.03 16.22
CA VAL A 291 23.01 -8.20 15.02
C VAL A 291 23.26 -9.70 14.92
N LYS A 292 22.79 -10.34 13.87
CA LYS A 292 23.31 -11.66 13.54
C LYS A 292 24.79 -11.46 13.29
N GLU A 293 25.66 -12.13 14.07
CA GLU A 293 27.02 -12.34 13.64
C GLU A 293 26.89 -12.95 12.25
N GLU A 294 27.38 -12.26 11.23
CA GLU A 294 27.59 -12.87 9.93
C GLU A 294 28.61 -13.99 10.22
N GLU A 295 28.14 -15.22 10.39
CA GLU A 295 28.99 -16.37 10.13
C GLU A 295 29.47 -16.13 8.70
N GLU A 296 30.77 -15.86 8.54
CA GLU A 296 31.44 -15.85 7.26
C GLU A 296 31.12 -17.18 6.57
N PHE A 297 30.11 -17.18 5.72
CA PHE A 297 29.89 -18.26 4.80
C PHE A 297 31.05 -18.23 3.81
N GLU A 298 32.10 -19.01 4.11
CA GLU A 298 33.09 -19.36 3.12
C GLU A 298 32.37 -19.95 1.93
N GLY A 299 32.34 -19.17 0.85
CA GLY A 299 32.11 -19.48 -0.54
C GLY A 299 31.40 -20.79 -0.88
N GLY A 300 30.07 -20.85 -0.75
CA GLY A 300 29.22 -21.80 -1.43
C GLY A 300 28.18 -21.05 -2.24
N GLU A 301 27.91 -21.49 -3.45
CA GLU A 301 26.83 -20.97 -4.29
C GLU A 301 25.55 -20.87 -3.45
N ILE A 302 24.97 -19.67 -3.34
CA ILE A 302 23.66 -19.47 -2.71
C ILE A 302 22.65 -20.08 -3.67
N SER A 303 22.30 -21.36 -3.48
CA SER A 303 21.11 -21.93 -4.07
C SER A 303 19.93 -21.40 -3.26
N PHE A 304 19.03 -20.69 -3.92
CA PHE A 304 17.74 -20.34 -3.31
C PHE A 304 16.93 -21.64 -3.17
N GLU A 305 17.02 -22.27 -2.02
CA GLU A 305 16.13 -23.39 -1.69
C GLU A 305 14.70 -22.88 -1.66
N SER A 306 13.79 -23.61 -2.28
CA SER A 306 12.37 -23.27 -2.21
C SER A 306 11.88 -23.38 -0.76
N VAL A 307 10.79 -22.70 -0.42
CA VAL A 307 10.17 -22.80 0.92
C VAL A 307 9.92 -24.26 1.28
N ASP A 308 9.52 -25.08 0.31
CA ASP A 308 9.31 -26.51 0.47
C ASP A 308 10.58 -27.25 0.86
N GLN A 309 11.71 -26.94 0.24
CA GLN A 309 13.01 -27.54 0.60
C GLN A 309 13.41 -27.19 2.03
N ILE A 310 13.22 -25.93 2.44
CA ILE A 310 13.52 -25.48 3.82
C ILE A 310 12.62 -26.22 4.82
N VAL A 311 11.32 -26.37 4.51
CA VAL A 311 10.39 -27.07 5.40
C VAL A 311 10.74 -28.55 5.49
N ILE A 312 11.04 -29.22 4.40
CA ILE A 312 11.46 -30.63 4.37
C ILE A 312 12.73 -30.83 5.19
N GLN A 313 13.76 -29.99 5.04
CA GLN A 313 14.97 -30.04 5.85
C GLN A 313 14.66 -29.88 7.35
N GLN A 314 13.78 -28.96 7.73
CA GLN A 314 13.37 -28.81 9.12
C GLN A 314 12.61 -30.05 9.63
N LEU A 315 11.74 -30.64 8.84
CA LEU A 315 11.05 -31.90 9.18
C LEU A 315 12.03 -33.07 9.37
N GLU A 316 13.11 -33.13 8.60
CA GLU A 316 14.16 -34.13 8.73
C GLU A 316 14.97 -34.01 10.04
N THR A 317 15.03 -32.82 10.63
CA THR A 317 15.72 -32.59 11.92
C THR A 317 14.88 -32.94 13.15
N ILE A 318 13.57 -33.18 12.99
CA ILE A 318 12.68 -33.47 14.11
C ILE A 318 12.98 -34.86 14.69
N GLU A 319 13.30 -34.91 15.99
CA GLU A 319 13.36 -36.13 16.78
C GLU A 319 12.05 -36.30 17.57
N SER A 320 11.27 -37.31 17.22
CA SER A 320 10.01 -37.62 17.93
C SER A 320 9.96 -39.10 18.29
N LYS A 321 9.46 -39.39 19.48
CA LYS A 321 9.24 -40.75 19.96
C LYS A 321 7.87 -41.35 19.52
N THR A 322 7.03 -40.52 18.95
CA THR A 322 5.62 -40.81 18.67
C THR A 322 5.21 -40.68 17.19
N VAL A 323 6.01 -39.99 16.40
CA VAL A 323 5.71 -39.74 14.97
C VAL A 323 6.97 -40.04 14.14
N GLU A 324 6.81 -40.83 13.08
CA GLU A 324 7.86 -41.13 12.11
C GLU A 324 8.06 -39.95 11.17
N LYS A 325 9.32 -39.58 10.90
CA LYS A 325 9.68 -38.42 10.04
C LYS A 325 9.08 -38.53 8.64
N GLU A 326 9.16 -39.71 8.06
CA GLU A 326 8.63 -40.01 6.74
C GLU A 326 7.13 -39.66 6.63
N LYS A 327 6.37 -39.96 7.69
CA LYS A 327 4.94 -39.62 7.76
C LYS A 327 4.69 -38.10 7.80
N LEU A 328 5.56 -37.33 8.46
CA LEU A 328 5.44 -35.88 8.49
C LEU A 328 5.72 -35.27 7.10
N ILE A 329 6.71 -35.79 6.40
CA ILE A 329 7.04 -35.38 5.02
C ILE A 329 5.93 -35.76 4.04
N ASP A 330 5.35 -36.96 4.17
CA ASP A 330 4.22 -37.40 3.34
C ASP A 330 2.98 -36.51 3.56
N ILE A 331 2.69 -36.16 4.82
CA ILE A 331 1.59 -35.24 5.15
C ILE A 331 1.86 -33.87 4.53
N TYR A 332 3.07 -33.33 4.69
CA TYR A 332 3.41 -32.05 4.10
C TYR A 332 3.26 -32.03 2.58
N ASN A 333 3.77 -33.05 1.89
CA ASN A 333 3.66 -33.19 0.44
C ASN A 333 2.21 -33.41 -0.04
N SER A 334 1.30 -33.84 0.85
CA SER A 334 -0.12 -34.01 0.55
C SER A 334 -0.96 -32.73 0.77
N ILE A 335 -0.36 -31.68 1.33
CA ILE A 335 -1.03 -30.40 1.50
C ILE A 335 -0.96 -29.66 0.16
N GLU A 336 -2.07 -29.63 -0.57
CA GLU A 336 -2.22 -28.74 -1.71
C GLU A 336 -2.22 -27.30 -1.17
N ILE A 337 -1.18 -26.54 -1.50
CA ILE A 337 -1.13 -25.09 -1.22
C ILE A 337 -1.98 -24.44 -2.30
N GLU A 338 -3.25 -24.12 -1.97
CA GLU A 338 -4.12 -23.28 -2.81
C GLU A 338 -3.63 -21.84 -2.86
#